data_26da3deed5e334ded10dcd38ca39310c
#
_entry.id   26da3deed5e334ded10dcd38ca39310c
#
_cell.length_a   1.000
_cell.length_b   1.000
_cell.length_c   1.000
_cell.angle_alpha   90.00
_cell.angle_beta   90.00
_cell.angle_gamma   90.00
#
_symmetry.space_group_name_H-M   'P 1'
#
loop_
_entity.id
_entity.type
_entity.pdbx_description
1 polymer ?
#
loop_
_entity_poly.entity_id
_entity_poly.type
_entity_poly.pdbx_seq_one_letter_code
_entity_poly.pdbx_strand_id
1 'polypeptide(L)'
;MTSLRHTALGLAIGLAFAANAMAVTTIPFWHSMEGELGKEVDSLAQRFNDTHPDYKIVPVYKGNYEQSLSAGIADFRIGNAPALLQVYEVGTATMMASKAIKPVYEVFKDAGINFDESQFVPTVSGYYTDSKTGHLLSQPFNSSTPVLYYNKAAFKKAG
;
A
#
# COMPACT_ATOMS: atom_id res chain seq x y z
N MET A 1 41.32 -64.09 -32.86
CA MET A 1 41.91 -63.12 -31.92
C MET A 1 41.17 -61.79 -32.08
N THR A 2 40.12 -61.59 -31.30
CA THR A 2 39.21 -60.42 -31.38
C THR A 2 39.37 -59.61 -30.12
N SER A 3 39.88 -58.38 -30.25
CA SER A 3 40.05 -57.40 -29.17
C SER A 3 38.73 -56.67 -28.93
N LEU A 4 38.17 -56.82 -27.73
CA LEU A 4 37.01 -56.09 -27.22
C LEU A 4 37.47 -54.66 -26.81
N ARG A 5 36.99 -53.65 -27.52
CA ARG A 5 37.12 -52.22 -27.09
C ARG A 5 35.97 -51.87 -26.19
N HIS A 6 36.27 -51.61 -24.92
CA HIS A 6 35.31 -51.10 -23.95
C HIS A 6 35.16 -49.61 -24.14
N THR A 7 34.00 -49.18 -24.66
CA THR A 7 33.62 -47.77 -24.71
C THR A 7 32.94 -47.42 -23.40
N ALA A 8 33.62 -46.67 -22.53
CA ALA A 8 33.05 -46.14 -21.31
C ALA A 8 32.18 -44.93 -21.68
N LEU A 9 30.87 -45.07 -21.58
CA LEU A 9 29.91 -44.00 -21.73
C LEU A 9 29.79 -43.26 -20.39
N GLY A 10 30.43 -42.08 -20.28
CA GLY A 10 30.34 -41.21 -19.13
C GLY A 10 28.97 -40.51 -19.09
N LEU A 11 28.13 -40.92 -18.16
CA LEU A 11 26.85 -40.27 -17.90
C LEU A 11 27.10 -38.99 -17.09
N ALA A 12 27.15 -37.84 -17.75
CA ALA A 12 27.18 -36.52 -17.10
C ALA A 12 25.78 -36.18 -16.57
N ILE A 13 25.55 -36.43 -15.28
CA ILE A 13 24.35 -35.98 -14.60
C ILE A 13 24.50 -34.47 -14.36
N GLY A 14 23.97 -33.68 -15.27
CA GLY A 14 23.80 -32.25 -15.06
C GLY A 14 22.71 -32.01 -14.00
N LEU A 15 23.10 -31.68 -12.75
CA LEU A 15 22.18 -31.11 -11.79
C LEU A 15 21.73 -29.73 -12.29
N ALA A 16 20.58 -29.71 -12.96
CA ALA A 16 19.87 -28.47 -13.20
C ALA A 16 19.35 -27.95 -11.85
N PHE A 17 20.06 -27.03 -11.25
CA PHE A 17 19.48 -26.19 -10.20
C PHE A 17 18.35 -25.38 -10.85
N ALA A 18 17.12 -25.87 -10.74
CA ALA A 18 15.95 -25.08 -10.99
C ALA A 18 15.91 -24.02 -9.88
N ALA A 19 16.48 -22.85 -10.15
CA ALA A 19 16.21 -21.67 -9.36
C ALA A 19 14.70 -21.46 -9.45
N ASN A 20 13.98 -21.76 -8.38
CA ASN A 20 12.60 -21.33 -8.24
C ASN A 20 12.62 -19.80 -8.27
N ALA A 21 12.43 -19.22 -9.45
CA ALA A 21 12.12 -17.80 -9.56
C ALA A 21 10.78 -17.61 -8.85
N MET A 22 10.82 -17.20 -7.60
CA MET A 22 9.63 -16.77 -6.88
C MET A 22 9.01 -15.65 -7.71
N ALA A 23 7.77 -15.84 -8.13
CA ALA A 23 7.06 -14.81 -8.89
C ALA A 23 6.91 -13.58 -7.97
N VAL A 24 7.35 -12.42 -8.46
CA VAL A 24 7.21 -11.15 -7.73
C VAL A 24 5.74 -10.89 -7.47
N THR A 25 5.38 -10.70 -6.20
CA THR A 25 4.01 -10.36 -5.80
C THR A 25 3.72 -8.91 -6.12
N THR A 26 2.83 -8.65 -7.07
CA THR A 26 2.40 -7.30 -7.43
C THR A 26 1.32 -6.81 -6.48
N ILE A 27 1.51 -5.60 -5.92
CA ILE A 27 0.64 -4.95 -4.96
C ILE A 27 0.10 -3.65 -5.59
N PRO A 28 -1.09 -3.64 -6.20
CA PRO A 28 -1.71 -2.42 -6.68
C PRO A 28 -2.04 -1.48 -5.52
N PHE A 29 -1.58 -0.24 -5.61
CA PHE A 29 -1.89 0.83 -4.67
C PHE A 29 -2.65 1.94 -5.39
N TRP A 30 -3.94 2.07 -5.11
CA TRP A 30 -4.78 3.11 -5.67
C TRP A 30 -4.78 4.36 -4.80
N HIS A 31 -4.49 5.51 -5.41
CA HIS A 31 -4.35 6.77 -4.70
C HIS A 31 -4.96 7.95 -5.48
N SER A 32 -5.10 9.07 -4.80
CA SER A 32 -5.66 10.33 -5.34
C SER A 32 -4.65 11.47 -5.34
N MET A 33 -3.37 11.16 -5.23
CA MET A 33 -2.30 12.16 -5.26
C MET A 33 -1.90 12.47 -6.69
N GLU A 34 -1.89 13.75 -7.05
CA GLU A 34 -1.47 14.23 -8.38
C GLU A 34 -0.34 15.26 -8.29
N GLY A 35 0.23 15.63 -9.41
CA GLY A 35 1.31 16.60 -9.49
C GLY A 35 2.53 16.16 -8.68
N GLU A 36 3.08 17.04 -7.85
CA GLU A 36 4.25 16.75 -7.03
C GLU A 36 3.97 15.66 -5.97
N LEU A 37 2.76 15.63 -5.41
CA LEU A 37 2.37 14.58 -4.46
C LEU A 37 2.31 13.21 -5.14
N GLY A 38 1.86 13.14 -6.38
CA GLY A 38 1.88 11.89 -7.16
C GLY A 38 3.31 11.40 -7.38
N LYS A 39 4.24 12.29 -7.74
CA LYS A 39 5.65 11.94 -7.86
C LYS A 39 6.27 11.42 -6.56
N GLU A 40 5.85 11.98 -5.42
CA GLU A 40 6.32 11.47 -4.12
C GLU A 40 5.76 10.06 -3.84
N VAL A 41 4.51 9.77 -4.19
CA VAL A 41 3.95 8.42 -4.10
C VAL A 41 4.75 7.43 -4.95
N ASP A 42 5.08 7.80 -6.18
CA ASP A 42 5.92 6.98 -7.07
C ASP A 42 7.31 6.75 -6.47
N SER A 43 7.92 7.79 -5.90
CA SER A 43 9.22 7.71 -5.23
C SER A 43 9.19 6.79 -4.01
N LEU A 44 8.14 6.86 -3.19
CA LEU A 44 7.94 5.96 -2.04
C LEU A 44 7.84 4.50 -2.49
N ALA A 45 7.01 4.24 -3.50
CA ALA A 45 6.86 2.90 -4.06
C ALA A 45 8.18 2.37 -4.63
N GLN A 46 8.93 3.19 -5.35
CA GLN A 46 10.22 2.81 -5.91
C GLN A 46 11.22 2.44 -4.81
N ARG A 47 11.35 3.25 -3.75
CA ARG A 47 12.23 2.96 -2.60
C ARG A 47 11.89 1.63 -1.92
N PHE A 48 10.59 1.33 -1.78
CA PHE A 48 10.15 0.04 -1.27
C PHE A 48 10.55 -1.10 -2.22
N ASN A 49 10.26 -0.96 -3.50
CA ASN A 49 10.52 -1.99 -4.51
C ASN A 49 12.03 -2.30 -4.63
N ASP A 50 12.90 -1.29 -4.49
CA ASP A 50 14.35 -1.46 -4.56
C ASP A 50 14.91 -2.30 -3.40
N THR A 51 14.21 -2.33 -2.27
CA THR A 51 14.64 -3.05 -1.06
C THR A 51 13.89 -4.35 -0.80
N HIS A 52 12.82 -4.62 -1.57
CA HIS A 52 11.96 -5.79 -1.37
C HIS A 52 11.74 -6.53 -2.70
N PRO A 53 12.72 -7.29 -3.20
CA PRO A 53 12.69 -7.88 -4.55
C PRO A 53 11.53 -8.87 -4.79
N ASP A 54 10.95 -9.43 -3.74
CA ASP A 54 9.83 -10.37 -3.82
C ASP A 54 8.47 -9.67 -3.98
N TYR A 55 8.44 -8.35 -3.84
CA TYR A 55 7.23 -7.54 -3.88
C TYR A 55 7.40 -6.36 -4.83
N LYS A 56 6.30 -5.95 -5.46
CA LYS A 56 6.26 -4.76 -6.32
C LYS A 56 5.00 -3.95 -6.05
N ILE A 57 5.14 -2.83 -5.34
CA ILE A 57 4.07 -1.84 -5.24
C ILE A 57 3.95 -1.11 -6.57
N VAL A 58 2.73 -1.05 -7.10
CA VAL A 58 2.38 -0.36 -8.33
C VAL A 58 1.37 0.73 -8.00
N PRO A 59 1.79 1.99 -7.88
CA PRO A 59 0.88 3.12 -7.70
C PRO A 59 -0.01 3.32 -8.92
N VAL A 60 -1.29 3.59 -8.68
CA VAL A 60 -2.27 3.86 -9.73
C VAL A 60 -3.12 5.06 -9.31
N TYR A 61 -2.96 6.17 -10.00
CA TYR A 61 -3.81 7.34 -9.79
C TYR A 61 -5.24 7.05 -10.24
N LYS A 62 -6.22 7.27 -9.39
CA LYS A 62 -7.66 6.97 -9.62
C LYS A 62 -8.56 8.22 -9.59
N GLY A 63 -7.99 9.38 -9.89
CA GLY A 63 -8.73 10.63 -9.81
C GLY A 63 -8.76 11.19 -8.39
N ASN A 64 -9.75 12.06 -8.11
CA ASN A 64 -9.91 12.62 -6.77
C ASN A 64 -10.38 11.57 -5.75
N TYR A 65 -10.47 11.94 -4.47
CA TYR A 65 -10.83 11.02 -3.38
C TYR A 65 -12.17 10.32 -3.59
N GLU A 66 -13.18 11.02 -4.08
CA GLU A 66 -14.52 10.48 -4.32
C GLU A 66 -14.53 9.51 -5.48
N GLN A 67 -13.81 9.83 -6.56
CA GLN A 67 -13.65 8.97 -7.72
C GLN A 67 -12.91 7.68 -7.34
N SER A 68 -11.81 7.80 -6.61
CA SER A 68 -11.00 6.66 -6.16
C SER A 68 -11.80 5.75 -5.22
N LEU A 69 -12.54 6.32 -4.25
CA LEU A 69 -13.38 5.57 -3.33
C LEU A 69 -14.50 4.83 -4.08
N SER A 70 -15.18 5.52 -5.00
CA SER A 70 -16.25 4.94 -5.79
C SER A 70 -15.75 3.79 -6.69
N ALA A 71 -14.59 3.97 -7.31
CA ALA A 71 -13.95 2.93 -8.11
C ALA A 71 -13.57 1.72 -7.23
N GLY A 72 -12.99 1.94 -6.05
CA GLY A 72 -12.64 0.88 -5.11
C GLY A 72 -13.85 0.05 -4.68
N ILE A 73 -14.99 0.71 -4.39
CA ILE A 73 -16.24 0.03 -4.03
C ILE A 73 -16.79 -0.78 -5.22
N ALA A 74 -16.76 -0.20 -6.42
CA ALA A 74 -17.24 -0.89 -7.63
C ALA A 74 -16.42 -2.14 -7.93
N ASP A 75 -15.09 -2.01 -7.92
CA ASP A 75 -14.17 -3.10 -8.23
C ASP A 75 -14.17 -4.19 -7.14
N PHE A 76 -14.38 -3.81 -5.87
CA PHE A 76 -14.57 -4.79 -4.81
C PHE A 76 -15.76 -5.71 -5.08
N ARG A 77 -16.88 -5.16 -5.57
CA ARG A 77 -18.11 -5.95 -5.86
C ARG A 77 -17.92 -7.00 -6.95
N ILE A 78 -16.96 -6.78 -7.84
CA ILE A 78 -16.65 -7.70 -8.94
C ILE A 78 -15.37 -8.52 -8.69
N GLY A 79 -14.80 -8.44 -7.47
CA GLY A 79 -13.63 -9.21 -7.09
C GLY A 79 -12.31 -8.68 -7.67
N ASN A 80 -12.24 -7.42 -8.08
CA ASN A 80 -11.08 -6.77 -8.70
C ASN A 80 -10.54 -5.58 -7.89
N ALA A 81 -10.76 -5.59 -6.57
CA ALA A 81 -10.27 -4.53 -5.70
C ALA A 81 -8.74 -4.47 -5.63
N PRO A 82 -8.13 -3.28 -5.44
CA PRO A 82 -6.71 -3.15 -5.20
C PRO A 82 -6.31 -3.75 -3.85
N ALA A 83 -5.05 -4.11 -3.71
CA ALA A 83 -4.51 -4.56 -2.42
C ALA A 83 -4.41 -3.41 -1.40
N LEU A 84 -4.08 -2.20 -1.87
CA LEU A 84 -4.02 -0.99 -1.07
C LEU A 84 -4.88 0.11 -1.72
N LEU A 85 -5.68 0.79 -0.91
CA LEU A 85 -6.52 1.92 -1.33
C LEU A 85 -6.33 3.09 -0.37
N GLN A 86 -5.96 4.26 -0.91
CA GLN A 86 -5.98 5.50 -0.16
C GLN A 86 -7.45 5.96 0.01
N VAL A 87 -7.86 6.15 1.25
CA VAL A 87 -9.20 6.62 1.62
C VAL A 87 -9.05 7.88 2.44
N TYR A 88 -9.75 8.95 2.05
CA TYR A 88 -9.80 10.18 2.84
C TYR A 88 -10.72 10.01 4.06
N GLU A 89 -10.59 10.89 5.05
CA GLU A 89 -11.26 10.76 6.35
C GLU A 89 -12.78 10.59 6.26
N VAL A 90 -13.43 11.34 5.36
CA VAL A 90 -14.89 11.26 5.12
C VAL A 90 -15.32 9.89 4.61
N GLY A 91 -14.44 9.21 3.87
CA GLY A 91 -14.68 7.86 3.34
C GLY A 91 -14.56 6.75 4.39
N THR A 92 -13.94 7.01 5.54
CA THR A 92 -13.65 6.01 6.57
C THR A 92 -14.91 5.29 7.05
N ALA A 93 -15.97 6.01 7.39
CA ALA A 93 -17.22 5.43 7.86
C ALA A 93 -17.86 4.52 6.79
N THR A 94 -17.83 4.93 5.53
CA THR A 94 -18.33 4.12 4.40
C THR A 94 -17.56 2.82 4.25
N MET A 95 -16.23 2.88 4.32
CA MET A 95 -15.37 1.70 4.21
C MET A 95 -15.57 0.75 5.38
N MET A 96 -15.72 1.25 6.60
CA MET A 96 -16.01 0.44 7.78
C MET A 96 -17.35 -0.28 7.69
N ALA A 97 -18.39 0.41 7.22
CA ALA A 97 -19.72 -0.18 7.02
C ALA A 97 -19.72 -1.25 5.92
N SER A 98 -18.84 -1.13 4.93
CA SER A 98 -18.78 -2.04 3.77
C SER A 98 -18.28 -3.43 4.11
N LYS A 99 -17.53 -3.61 5.20
CA LYS A 99 -16.77 -4.84 5.54
C LYS A 99 -15.82 -5.31 4.43
N ALA A 100 -15.47 -4.43 3.51
CA ALA A 100 -14.59 -4.72 2.38
C ALA A 100 -13.11 -4.56 2.71
N ILE A 101 -12.80 -3.91 3.83
CA ILE A 101 -11.43 -3.68 4.30
C ILE A 101 -11.07 -4.62 5.43
N LYS A 102 -9.79 -4.98 5.49
CA LYS A 102 -9.19 -5.59 6.67
C LYS A 102 -8.57 -4.46 7.51
N PRO A 103 -9.01 -4.26 8.76
CA PRO A 103 -8.43 -3.23 9.62
C PRO A 103 -6.93 -3.39 9.80
N VAL A 104 -6.19 -2.28 9.83
CA VAL A 104 -4.73 -2.34 9.87
C VAL A 104 -4.20 -3.03 11.13
N TYR A 105 -4.86 -2.85 12.26
CA TYR A 105 -4.48 -3.54 13.50
C TYR A 105 -4.59 -5.07 13.39
N GLU A 106 -5.56 -5.58 12.63
CA GLU A 106 -5.69 -7.02 12.36
C GLU A 106 -4.60 -7.51 11.40
N VAL A 107 -4.23 -6.70 10.40
CA VAL A 107 -3.14 -7.04 9.47
C VAL A 107 -1.83 -7.23 10.23
N PHE A 108 -1.48 -6.29 11.12
CA PHE A 108 -0.27 -6.40 11.94
C PHE A 108 -0.32 -7.57 12.92
N LYS A 109 -1.47 -7.78 13.57
CA LYS A 109 -1.68 -8.91 14.48
C LYS A 109 -1.48 -10.25 13.77
N ASP A 110 -2.07 -10.43 12.60
CA ASP A 110 -1.98 -11.67 11.84
C ASP A 110 -0.56 -11.91 11.30
N ALA A 111 0.18 -10.83 11.02
CA ALA A 111 1.58 -10.90 10.65
C ALA A 111 2.54 -11.11 11.84
N GLY A 112 2.02 -11.13 13.07
CA GLY A 112 2.85 -11.23 14.28
C GLY A 112 3.71 -10.00 14.55
N ILE A 113 3.36 -8.84 13.98
CA ILE A 113 4.09 -7.59 14.12
C ILE A 113 3.47 -6.78 15.27
N ASN A 114 4.29 -6.44 16.25
CA ASN A 114 3.88 -5.49 17.30
C ASN A 114 3.93 -4.07 16.73
N PHE A 115 2.77 -3.53 16.41
CA PHE A 115 2.63 -2.21 15.84
C PHE A 115 2.28 -1.20 16.93
N ASP A 116 3.11 -0.17 17.09
CA ASP A 116 2.89 0.90 18.05
C ASP A 116 2.07 2.02 17.41
N GLU A 117 0.78 2.07 17.74
CA GLU A 117 -0.15 3.10 17.23
C GLU A 117 0.16 4.49 17.81
N SER A 118 0.90 4.59 18.91
CA SER A 118 1.24 5.86 19.57
C SER A 118 2.24 6.71 18.80
N GLN A 119 2.91 6.14 17.79
CA GLN A 119 3.86 6.87 16.93
C GLN A 119 3.18 7.92 16.03
N PHE A 120 1.88 7.85 15.85
CA PHE A 120 1.12 8.82 15.05
C PHE A 120 0.66 10.01 15.86
N VAL A 121 0.57 11.18 15.20
CA VAL A 121 -0.01 12.38 15.80
C VAL A 121 -1.47 12.09 16.16
N PRO A 122 -1.90 12.24 17.44
CA PRO A 122 -3.24 11.84 17.89
C PRO A 122 -4.39 12.45 17.11
N THR A 123 -4.27 13.71 16.70
CA THR A 123 -5.28 14.40 15.89
C THR A 123 -5.47 13.72 14.52
N VAL A 124 -4.42 13.16 13.96
CA VAL A 124 -4.48 12.47 12.66
C VAL A 124 -5.00 11.05 12.83
N SER A 125 -4.43 10.28 13.76
CA SER A 125 -4.85 8.90 14.00
C SER A 125 -6.31 8.80 14.44
N GLY A 126 -6.83 9.79 15.17
CA GLY A 126 -8.22 9.82 15.63
C GLY A 126 -9.27 9.72 14.52
N TYR A 127 -8.97 10.19 13.31
CA TYR A 127 -9.87 10.03 12.15
C TYR A 127 -10.01 8.59 11.68
N TYR A 128 -8.99 7.76 11.94
CA TYR A 128 -8.88 6.40 11.44
C TYR A 128 -8.99 5.35 12.54
N THR A 129 -9.37 5.76 13.75
CA THR A 129 -9.51 4.89 14.91
C THR A 129 -10.98 4.56 15.15
N ASP A 130 -11.27 3.31 15.43
CA ASP A 130 -12.61 2.90 15.88
C ASP A 130 -12.88 3.44 17.27
N SER A 131 -13.90 4.28 17.41
CA SER A 131 -14.29 4.90 18.68
C SER A 131 -14.74 3.91 19.74
N LYS A 132 -15.13 2.69 19.38
CA LYS A 132 -15.59 1.65 20.31
C LYS A 132 -14.43 0.81 20.86
N THR A 133 -13.49 0.47 20.01
CA THR A 133 -12.38 -0.43 20.36
C THR A 133 -11.07 0.30 20.62
N GLY A 134 -10.93 1.55 20.16
CA GLY A 134 -9.71 2.33 20.24
C GLY A 134 -8.62 1.88 19.26
N HIS A 135 -8.90 0.91 18.37
CA HIS A 135 -7.93 0.41 17.44
C HIS A 135 -7.89 1.19 16.12
N LEU A 136 -6.70 1.30 15.56
CA LEU A 136 -6.45 1.95 14.28
C LEU A 136 -6.97 1.08 13.13
N LEU A 137 -7.91 1.61 12.36
CA LEU A 137 -8.58 0.89 11.27
C LEU A 137 -7.81 1.00 9.96
N SER A 138 -7.17 2.15 9.73
CA SER A 138 -6.29 2.38 8.58
C SER A 138 -5.03 3.12 9.02
N GLN A 139 -3.94 2.90 8.32
CA GLN A 139 -2.69 3.59 8.61
C GLN A 139 -2.73 5.02 8.08
N PRO A 140 -2.45 6.05 8.91
CA PRO A 140 -2.28 7.41 8.42
C PRO A 140 -1.22 7.49 7.34
N PHE A 141 -1.56 8.09 6.19
CA PHE A 141 -0.66 8.26 5.07
C PHE A 141 -0.32 9.74 4.84
N ASN A 142 -1.35 10.58 4.76
CA ASN A 142 -1.26 12.03 4.69
C ASN A 142 -2.49 12.63 5.36
N SER A 143 -2.39 13.89 5.79
CA SER A 143 -3.51 14.60 6.40
C SER A 143 -3.52 16.05 5.99
N SER A 144 -4.70 16.55 5.61
CA SER A 144 -4.93 17.97 5.37
C SER A 144 -5.21 18.70 6.67
N THR A 145 -4.70 19.92 6.80
CA THR A 145 -4.98 20.80 7.94
C THR A 145 -5.53 22.12 7.42
N PRO A 146 -6.72 22.54 7.86
CA PRO A 146 -7.23 23.87 7.53
C PRO A 146 -6.31 24.96 8.09
N VAL A 147 -5.97 25.92 7.26
CA VAL A 147 -5.18 27.09 7.65
C VAL A 147 -5.82 28.37 7.12
N LEU A 148 -5.67 29.45 7.86
CA LEU A 148 -6.13 30.76 7.43
C LEU A 148 -4.96 31.56 6.85
N TYR A 149 -5.01 31.82 5.54
CA TYR A 149 -4.14 32.80 4.91
C TYR A 149 -4.76 34.19 5.04
N TYR A 150 -4.02 35.16 5.59
CA TYR A 150 -4.50 36.52 5.69
C TYR A 150 -3.47 37.54 5.22
N ASN A 151 -3.94 38.63 4.67
CA ASN A 151 -3.09 39.77 4.26
C ASN A 151 -2.73 40.61 5.48
N LYS A 152 -1.49 40.48 5.94
CA LYS A 152 -1.00 41.22 7.13
C LYS A 152 -1.19 42.74 7.04
N ALA A 153 -0.97 43.31 5.84
CA ALA A 153 -1.12 44.78 5.66
C ALA A 153 -2.57 45.19 5.78
N ALA A 154 -3.53 44.42 5.23
CA ALA A 154 -4.95 44.70 5.36
C ALA A 154 -5.43 44.61 6.82
N PHE A 155 -5.00 43.57 7.54
CA PHE A 155 -5.32 43.42 8.98
C PHE A 155 -4.76 44.56 9.80
N LYS A 156 -3.49 44.94 9.57
CA LYS A 156 -2.88 46.10 10.27
C LYS A 156 -3.63 47.42 10.01
N LYS A 157 -4.21 47.58 8.81
CA LYS A 157 -5.00 48.79 8.46
C LYS A 157 -6.38 48.77 9.08
N ALA A 158 -6.95 47.58 9.32
CA ALA A 158 -8.28 47.42 9.89
C ALA A 158 -8.32 47.49 11.42
N GLY A 159 -7.22 47.37 12.11
CA GLY A 159 -7.06 47.38 13.57
C GLY A 159 -6.78 45.99 14.08
#